data_f295ef1a486e2a88e23403934fe35e6c
#
_entry.id   f295ef1a486e2a88e23403934fe35e6c
#
_cell.length_a   1.000
_cell.length_b   1.000
_cell.length_c   1.000
_cell.angle_alpha   90.00
_cell.angle_beta   90.00
_cell.angle_gamma   90.00
#
_symmetry.space_group_name_H-M   'P 1'
#
loop_
_entity.id
_entity.type
_entity.pdbx_description
1 polymer ?
#
loop_
_entity_poly.entity_id
_entity_poly.type
_entity_poly.pdbx_seq_one_letter_code
_entity_poly.pdbx_strand_id
1 'polypeptide(L)'
;MPFFNSVLIFLLSCFLSCLQTTKSDVDASPTFPSVLAQFERWLEKHSLLGKTNWAFVTDGPWDIRDFVRKQCDLSKITRPKYFNRWVNLRQMFHDFYKTAKRLGLAGMLGELGMTFEGREHSGICDSRNIARIFVRMVQDGCLMKTNSKLD
;
A
#
# COMPACT_ATOMS: atom_id res chain seq x y z
N MET A 1 5.54 -1.78 25.14
CA MET A 1 5.77 -1.87 23.67
C MET A 1 4.62 -1.16 23.00
N PRO A 2 4.82 -0.10 22.23
CA PRO A 2 3.72 0.57 21.56
C PRO A 2 3.27 -0.29 20.38
N PHE A 3 2.13 -0.93 20.52
CA PHE A 3 1.40 -1.51 19.40
C PHE A 3 1.07 -0.40 18.40
N PHE A 4 1.27 -0.64 17.12
CA PHE A 4 0.72 0.19 16.07
C PHE A 4 -0.80 0.17 16.19
N ASN A 5 -1.37 1.18 16.85
CA ASN A 5 -2.81 1.26 17.11
C ASN A 5 -3.64 1.59 15.85
N SER A 6 -2.99 1.84 14.71
CA SER A 6 -3.69 2.10 13.46
C SER A 6 -2.76 1.77 12.30
N VAL A 7 -2.97 0.62 11.69
CA VAL A 7 -2.37 0.27 10.40
C VAL A 7 -3.30 0.74 9.31
N LEU A 8 -2.87 1.73 8.56
CA LEU A 8 -3.59 2.20 7.39
C LEU A 8 -3.10 1.43 6.17
N ILE A 9 -3.91 0.49 5.71
CA ILE A 9 -3.70 -0.21 4.45
C ILE A 9 -4.22 0.71 3.37
N PHE A 10 -3.32 1.37 2.67
CA PHE A 10 -3.71 2.34 1.67
C PHE A 10 -3.40 1.88 0.24
N LEU A 11 -4.35 2.11 -0.57
CA LEU A 11 -4.59 1.82 -1.97
C LEU A 11 -3.75 2.70 -2.90
N LEU A 12 -2.44 2.55 -2.96
CA LEU A 12 -1.65 3.12 -4.05
C LEU A 12 -1.59 2.20 -5.28
N SER A 13 -2.05 0.97 -5.16
CA SER A 13 -2.21 0.03 -6.27
C SER A 13 -3.19 0.51 -7.36
N CYS A 14 -3.95 1.57 -7.09
CA CYS A 14 -4.94 2.12 -8.02
C CYS A 14 -4.34 2.74 -9.29
N PHE A 15 -3.03 3.00 -9.34
CA PHE A 15 -2.42 3.73 -10.46
C PHE A 15 -1.99 2.87 -11.64
N LEU A 16 -2.01 1.54 -11.53
CA LEU A 16 -1.46 0.65 -12.57
C LEU A 16 -2.38 -0.48 -13.01
N SER A 17 -3.62 -0.45 -12.62
CA SER A 17 -4.62 -1.37 -13.17
C SER A 17 -5.01 -0.98 -14.60
N CYS A 18 -4.02 -0.74 -15.43
CA CYS A 18 -4.16 -0.12 -16.76
C CYS A 18 -4.75 -1.03 -17.85
N LEU A 19 -5.15 -2.25 -17.59
CA LEU A 19 -5.61 -3.13 -18.67
C LEU A 19 -7.08 -2.90 -19.08
N GLN A 20 -7.82 -2.02 -18.39
CA GLN A 20 -9.21 -1.67 -18.77
C GLN A 20 -9.59 -0.20 -18.53
N THR A 21 -8.63 0.67 -18.19
CA THR A 21 -8.89 2.11 -18.04
C THR A 21 -8.76 2.76 -19.42
N THR A 22 -9.82 3.36 -19.91
CA THR A 22 -9.79 4.07 -21.18
C THR A 22 -9.13 5.44 -21.03
N LYS A 23 -8.71 6.05 -22.15
CA LYS A 23 -8.22 7.43 -22.13
C LYS A 23 -9.27 8.39 -21.54
N SER A 24 -10.53 8.16 -21.87
CA SER A 24 -11.66 8.95 -21.34
C SER A 24 -11.77 8.87 -19.83
N ASP A 25 -11.57 7.67 -19.24
CA ASP A 25 -11.59 7.50 -17.77
C ASP A 25 -10.46 8.27 -17.09
N VAL A 26 -9.28 8.26 -17.72
CA VAL A 26 -8.12 9.02 -17.22
C VAL A 26 -8.37 10.52 -17.31
N ASP A 27 -8.88 10.99 -18.44
CA ASP A 27 -9.14 12.41 -18.68
C ASP A 27 -10.26 12.97 -17.76
N ALA A 28 -11.22 12.12 -17.36
CA ALA A 28 -12.29 12.45 -16.42
C ALA A 28 -11.87 12.34 -14.94
N SER A 29 -10.73 11.72 -14.65
CA SER A 29 -10.28 11.48 -13.28
C SER A 29 -9.62 12.72 -12.67
N PRO A 30 -9.71 12.89 -11.33
CA PRO A 30 -9.00 13.95 -10.65
C PRO A 30 -7.48 13.83 -10.81
N THR A 31 -6.79 14.96 -10.87
CA THR A 31 -5.32 14.99 -10.92
C THR A 31 -4.71 14.47 -9.63
N PHE A 32 -3.47 13.99 -9.69
CA PHE A 32 -2.75 13.50 -8.51
C PHE A 32 -2.70 14.50 -7.34
N PRO A 33 -2.41 15.81 -7.54
CA PRO A 33 -2.49 16.79 -6.46
C PRO A 33 -3.89 16.88 -5.81
N SER A 34 -4.95 16.81 -6.61
CA SER A 34 -6.32 16.82 -6.10
C SER A 34 -6.63 15.59 -5.25
N VAL A 35 -6.22 14.41 -5.71
CA VAL A 35 -6.38 13.15 -4.96
C VAL A 35 -5.57 13.18 -3.68
N LEU A 36 -4.34 13.66 -3.72
CA LEU A 36 -3.49 13.79 -2.54
C LEU A 36 -4.10 14.73 -1.49
N ALA A 37 -4.63 15.88 -1.91
CA ALA A 37 -5.30 16.80 -1.01
C ALA A 37 -6.59 16.20 -0.39
N GLN A 38 -7.34 15.39 -1.15
CA GLN A 38 -8.50 14.66 -0.63
C GLN A 38 -8.06 13.62 0.41
N PHE A 39 -6.97 12.93 0.14
CA PHE A 39 -6.40 11.95 1.06
C PHE A 39 -5.90 12.60 2.36
N GLU A 40 -5.25 13.74 2.29
CA GLU A 40 -4.80 14.47 3.48
C GLU A 40 -5.97 14.93 4.34
N ARG A 41 -7.05 15.44 3.74
CA ARG A 41 -8.29 15.73 4.47
C ARG A 41 -8.89 14.49 5.16
N TRP A 42 -8.81 13.34 4.50
CA TRP A 42 -9.23 12.07 5.11
C TRP A 42 -8.33 11.70 6.28
N LEU A 43 -7.00 11.84 6.18
CA LEU A 43 -6.07 11.63 7.28
C LEU A 43 -6.35 12.56 8.47
N GLU A 44 -6.65 13.83 8.21
CA GLU A 44 -7.05 14.81 9.24
C GLU A 44 -8.32 14.39 9.95
N LYS A 45 -9.37 14.07 9.20
CA LYS A 45 -10.65 13.59 9.72
C LYS A 45 -10.50 12.40 10.65
N HIS A 46 -9.53 11.51 10.38
CA HIS A 46 -9.24 10.33 11.19
C HIS A 46 -8.13 10.57 12.23
N SER A 47 -7.72 11.81 12.41
CA SER A 47 -6.66 12.20 13.35
C SER A 47 -5.35 11.44 13.13
N LEU A 48 -4.99 11.15 11.89
CA LEU A 48 -3.76 10.45 11.50
C LEU A 48 -2.67 11.40 11.03
N LEU A 49 -3.04 12.53 10.41
CA LEU A 49 -2.08 13.51 9.93
C LEU A 49 -1.23 14.05 11.10
N GLY A 50 0.09 14.10 10.91
CA GLY A 50 1.04 14.51 11.94
C GLY A 50 1.39 13.45 12.98
N LYS A 51 0.72 12.30 13.01
CA LYS A 51 1.08 11.19 13.89
C LYS A 51 2.14 10.28 13.23
N THR A 52 2.91 9.62 14.08
CA THR A 52 4.02 8.72 13.65
C THR A 52 3.74 7.24 13.92
N ASN A 53 2.57 6.91 14.46
CA ASN A 53 2.19 5.55 14.86
C ASN A 53 1.38 4.79 13.80
N TRP A 54 1.42 5.21 12.56
CA TRP A 54 0.82 4.53 11.42
C TRP A 54 1.78 4.49 10.24
N ALA A 55 1.56 3.57 9.32
CA ALA A 55 2.34 3.45 8.09
C ALA A 55 1.50 2.85 6.97
N PHE A 56 1.90 3.12 5.74
CA PHE A 56 1.38 2.39 4.59
C PHE A 56 1.80 0.93 4.61
N VAL A 57 0.96 0.08 4.06
CA VAL A 57 1.29 -1.30 3.71
C VAL A 57 1.10 -1.44 2.20
N THR A 58 2.11 -1.90 1.50
CA THR A 58 2.09 -2.13 0.05
C THR A 58 2.52 -3.56 -0.26
N ASP A 59 2.08 -4.10 -1.40
CA ASP A 59 2.54 -5.41 -1.86
C ASP A 59 4.07 -5.43 -2.05
N GLY A 60 4.62 -4.36 -2.65
CA GLY A 60 6.04 -4.22 -2.92
C GLY A 60 6.54 -2.79 -2.72
N PRO A 61 7.78 -2.49 -3.12
CA PRO A 61 8.35 -1.16 -2.92
C PRO A 61 7.90 -0.12 -3.95
N TRP A 62 7.40 -0.54 -5.10
CA TRP A 62 7.21 0.31 -6.29
C TRP A 62 6.19 1.42 -6.07
N ASP A 63 5.10 1.13 -5.36
CA ASP A 63 4.01 2.09 -5.16
C ASP A 63 4.52 3.39 -4.53
N ILE A 64 5.32 3.28 -3.48
CA ILE A 64 5.84 4.45 -2.75
C ILE A 64 7.18 4.90 -3.29
N ARG A 65 8.12 3.98 -3.47
CA ARG A 65 9.49 4.33 -3.90
C ARG A 65 9.50 4.97 -5.28
N ASP A 66 8.74 4.41 -6.22
CA ASP A 66 8.84 4.78 -7.63
C ASP A 66 7.65 5.64 -8.08
N PHE A 67 6.40 5.16 -7.86
CA PHE A 67 5.23 5.84 -8.42
C PHE A 67 4.85 7.12 -7.69
N VAL A 68 4.78 7.12 -6.36
CA VAL A 68 4.53 8.34 -5.59
C VAL A 68 5.62 9.38 -5.89
N ARG A 69 6.89 8.98 -5.91
CA ARG A 69 7.99 9.88 -6.26
C ARG A 69 7.76 10.49 -7.63
N LYS A 70 7.55 9.66 -8.65
CA LYS A 70 7.35 10.11 -10.03
C LYS A 70 6.14 11.05 -10.16
N GLN A 71 5.05 10.77 -9.46
CA GLN A 71 3.87 11.64 -9.48
C GLN A 71 4.12 12.98 -8.79
N CYS A 72 4.84 12.99 -7.68
CA CYS A 72 5.25 14.23 -7.02
C CYS A 72 6.15 15.07 -7.92
N ASP A 73 7.15 14.46 -8.56
CA ASP A 73 8.07 15.13 -9.48
C ASP A 73 7.32 15.74 -10.68
N LEU A 74 6.45 14.97 -11.33
CA LEU A 74 5.63 15.42 -12.46
C LEU A 74 4.67 16.56 -12.07
N SER A 75 4.14 16.50 -10.86
CA SER A 75 3.20 17.51 -10.34
C SER A 75 3.92 18.71 -9.69
N LYS A 76 5.25 18.69 -9.63
CA LYS A 76 6.08 19.74 -8.99
C LYS A 76 5.69 20.01 -7.54
N ILE A 77 5.36 18.97 -6.79
CA ILE A 77 5.02 19.04 -5.37
C ILE A 77 6.05 18.30 -4.52
N THR A 78 6.30 18.81 -3.33
CA THR A 78 7.15 18.14 -2.35
C THR A 78 6.44 16.90 -1.84
N ARG A 79 7.12 15.73 -1.88
CA ARG A 79 6.55 14.49 -1.36
C ARG A 79 6.29 14.61 0.14
N PRO A 80 5.06 14.32 0.61
CA PRO A 80 4.73 14.30 2.02
C PRO A 80 5.59 13.30 2.82
N LYS A 81 6.01 13.71 4.03
CA LYS A 81 6.92 12.91 4.88
C LYS A 81 6.35 11.56 5.32
N TYR A 82 5.03 11.40 5.36
CA TYR A 82 4.38 10.15 5.73
C TYR A 82 4.60 9.02 4.70
N PHE A 83 5.10 9.33 3.49
CA PHE A 83 5.55 8.33 2.52
C PHE A 83 7.00 7.85 2.73
N ASN A 84 7.72 8.43 3.68
CA ASN A 84 9.15 8.11 3.83
C ASN A 84 9.41 6.71 4.41
N ARG A 85 8.43 6.10 5.07
CA ARG A 85 8.55 4.76 5.67
C ARG A 85 7.27 3.99 5.46
N TRP A 86 7.39 2.71 5.09
CA TRP A 86 6.24 1.84 4.87
C TRP A 86 6.55 0.38 5.18
N VAL A 87 5.51 -0.44 5.19
CA VAL A 87 5.60 -1.89 5.27
C VAL A 87 5.56 -2.44 3.84
N ASN A 88 6.67 -2.99 3.37
CA ASN A 88 6.73 -3.83 2.18
C ASN A 88 6.29 -5.24 2.58
N LEU A 89 5.03 -5.57 2.31
CA LEU A 89 4.42 -6.82 2.75
C LEU A 89 5.10 -8.04 2.15
N ARG A 90 5.45 -7.96 0.86
CA ARG A 90 6.14 -9.04 0.13
C ARG A 90 7.46 -9.44 0.79
N GLN A 91 8.26 -8.45 1.20
CA GLN A 91 9.50 -8.70 1.91
C GLN A 91 9.23 -9.26 3.30
N MET A 92 8.28 -8.67 4.05
CA MET A 92 7.94 -9.11 5.39
C MET A 92 7.38 -10.53 5.41
N PHE A 93 6.53 -10.86 4.43
CA PHE A 93 5.98 -12.20 4.22
C PHE A 93 7.10 -13.24 4.01
N HIS A 94 8.01 -12.93 3.07
CA HIS A 94 9.16 -13.77 2.78
C HIS A 94 10.01 -14.02 4.04
N ASP A 95 10.30 -12.97 4.80
CA ASP A 95 11.15 -13.04 5.98
C ASP A 95 10.47 -13.81 7.15
N PHE A 96 9.14 -13.70 7.27
CA PHE A 96 8.39 -14.35 8.34
C PHE A 96 8.12 -15.83 8.07
N TYR A 97 7.55 -16.14 6.90
CA TYR A 97 7.20 -17.53 6.53
C TYR A 97 8.37 -18.32 5.93
N LYS A 98 9.52 -17.68 5.71
CA LYS A 98 10.73 -18.34 5.15
C LYS A 98 10.48 -18.97 3.78
N THR A 99 9.68 -18.32 2.94
CA THR A 99 9.40 -18.83 1.60
C THR A 99 10.67 -18.90 0.75
N ALA A 100 10.74 -19.84 -0.19
CA ALA A 100 11.93 -20.03 -1.04
C ALA A 100 12.26 -18.81 -1.92
N LYS A 101 11.24 -18.00 -2.24
CA LYS A 101 11.36 -16.75 -3.02
C LYS A 101 10.30 -15.76 -2.56
N ARG A 102 10.50 -14.48 -2.91
CA ARG A 102 9.47 -13.46 -2.72
C ARG A 102 8.30 -13.71 -3.65
N LEU A 103 7.12 -13.89 -3.06
CA LEU A 103 5.88 -14.17 -3.77
C LEU A 103 5.17 -12.86 -4.11
N GLY A 104 4.44 -12.82 -5.22
CA GLY A 104 3.47 -11.76 -5.50
C GLY A 104 2.18 -11.96 -4.71
N LEU A 105 1.22 -11.03 -4.84
CA LEU A 105 -0.02 -11.01 -4.06
C LEU A 105 -0.79 -12.33 -4.13
N ALA A 106 -1.04 -12.86 -5.34
CA ALA A 106 -1.72 -14.14 -5.52
C ALA A 106 -0.91 -15.32 -4.93
N GLY A 107 0.42 -15.28 -5.05
CA GLY A 107 1.29 -16.31 -4.47
C GLY A 107 1.28 -16.30 -2.94
N MET A 108 1.27 -15.12 -2.31
CA MET A 108 1.17 -15.01 -0.86
C MET A 108 -0.18 -15.52 -0.33
N LEU A 109 -1.27 -15.23 -1.06
CA LEU A 109 -2.59 -15.79 -0.73
C LEU A 109 -2.59 -17.32 -0.83
N GLY A 110 -2.05 -17.86 -1.93
CA GLY A 110 -1.96 -19.31 -2.13
C GLY A 110 -1.16 -20.01 -1.03
N GLU A 111 -0.02 -19.44 -0.60
CA GLU A 111 0.78 -19.96 0.51
C GLU A 111 0.00 -20.02 1.83
N LEU A 112 -0.93 -19.09 2.04
CA LEU A 112 -1.81 -19.05 3.21
C LEU A 112 -3.08 -19.91 3.06
N GLY A 113 -3.26 -20.63 1.96
CA GLY A 113 -4.50 -21.34 1.65
C GLY A 113 -5.70 -20.42 1.40
N MET A 114 -5.45 -19.17 1.00
CA MET A 114 -6.47 -18.16 0.73
C MET A 114 -6.64 -17.95 -0.77
N THR A 115 -7.87 -17.70 -1.20
CA THR A 115 -8.17 -17.30 -2.58
C THR A 115 -8.21 -15.79 -2.72
N PHE A 116 -7.91 -15.29 -3.92
CA PHE A 116 -8.05 -13.88 -4.24
C PHE A 116 -9.54 -13.48 -4.27
N GLU A 117 -9.89 -12.42 -3.57
CA GLU A 117 -11.26 -11.88 -3.55
C GLU A 117 -11.39 -10.70 -4.51
N GLY A 118 -12.33 -10.81 -5.44
CA GLY A 118 -12.59 -9.80 -6.45
C GLY A 118 -11.76 -10.00 -7.71
N ARG A 119 -11.45 -8.90 -8.41
CA ARG A 119 -10.71 -8.90 -9.67
C ARG A 119 -9.26 -8.51 -9.43
N GLU A 120 -8.32 -9.33 -9.89
CA GLU A 120 -6.89 -8.99 -9.91
C GLU A 120 -6.65 -7.72 -10.74
N HIS A 121 -5.65 -6.95 -10.33
CA HIS A 121 -5.31 -5.65 -10.92
C HIS A 121 -6.42 -4.59 -10.77
N SER A 122 -7.38 -4.81 -9.88
CA SER A 122 -8.26 -3.76 -9.39
C SER A 122 -7.69 -3.23 -8.08
N GLY A 123 -7.26 -1.98 -8.04
CA GLY A 123 -6.58 -1.42 -6.87
C GLY A 123 -7.35 -1.62 -5.55
N ILE A 124 -8.70 -1.53 -5.58
CA ILE A 124 -9.52 -1.80 -4.40
C ILE A 124 -9.51 -3.27 -3.99
N CYS A 125 -9.54 -4.20 -4.98
CA CYS A 125 -9.48 -5.63 -4.70
C CYS A 125 -8.08 -6.04 -4.21
N ASP A 126 -7.04 -5.55 -4.88
CA ASP A 126 -5.65 -5.81 -4.49
C ASP A 126 -5.39 -5.38 -3.05
N SER A 127 -5.85 -4.20 -2.67
CA SER A 127 -5.66 -3.70 -1.31
C SER A 127 -6.45 -4.45 -0.26
N ARG A 128 -7.66 -4.89 -0.58
CA ARG A 128 -8.41 -5.78 0.33
C ARG A 128 -7.64 -7.08 0.56
N ASN A 129 -7.07 -7.66 -0.48
CA ASN A 129 -6.26 -8.87 -0.36
C ASN A 129 -4.94 -8.63 0.38
N ILE A 130 -4.28 -7.49 0.17
CA ILE A 130 -3.13 -7.05 0.99
C ILE A 130 -3.53 -6.97 2.47
N ALA A 131 -4.70 -6.38 2.78
CA ALA A 131 -5.23 -6.31 4.14
C ALA A 131 -5.44 -7.68 4.76
N ARG A 132 -6.04 -8.61 4.01
CA ARG A 132 -6.29 -9.97 4.47
C ARG A 132 -5.00 -10.72 4.81
N ILE A 133 -3.99 -10.62 3.95
CA ILE A 133 -2.66 -11.20 4.21
C ILE A 133 -2.05 -10.57 5.46
N PHE A 134 -2.07 -9.23 5.57
CA PHE A 134 -1.54 -8.52 6.71
C PHE A 134 -2.19 -8.97 8.03
N VAL A 135 -3.52 -9.05 8.08
CA VAL A 135 -4.27 -9.52 9.25
C VAL A 135 -3.88 -10.96 9.60
N ARG A 136 -3.79 -11.84 8.61
CA ARG A 136 -3.37 -13.24 8.82
C ARG A 136 -1.96 -13.33 9.39
N MET A 137 -1.01 -12.56 8.88
CA MET A 137 0.36 -12.52 9.41
C MET A 137 0.38 -12.08 10.89
N VAL A 138 -0.44 -11.07 11.26
CA VAL A 138 -0.57 -10.65 12.67
C VAL A 138 -1.14 -11.77 13.53
N GLN A 139 -2.15 -12.48 13.06
CA GLN A 139 -2.74 -13.64 13.75
C GLN A 139 -1.73 -14.78 13.93
N ASP A 140 -0.86 -14.99 12.97
CA ASP A 140 0.22 -15.97 13.01
C ASP A 140 1.42 -15.50 13.85
N GLY A 141 1.34 -14.33 14.50
CA GLY A 141 2.34 -13.80 15.44
C GLY A 141 3.43 -12.93 14.81
N CYS A 142 3.26 -12.48 13.56
CA CYS A 142 4.22 -11.57 12.94
C CYS A 142 4.17 -10.19 13.60
N LEU A 143 5.31 -9.71 14.07
CA LEU A 143 5.43 -8.35 14.61
C LEU A 143 5.58 -7.35 13.46
N MET A 144 4.53 -6.58 13.23
CA MET A 144 4.50 -5.61 12.14
C MET A 144 5.36 -4.38 12.44
N LYS A 145 6.26 -4.06 11.53
CA LYS A 145 7.13 -2.87 11.59
C LYS A 145 7.42 -2.36 10.16
N THR A 146 7.70 -1.08 10.04
CA THR A 146 8.19 -0.55 8.77
C THR A 146 9.53 -1.21 8.44
N ASN A 147 9.63 -1.79 7.25
CA ASN A 147 10.81 -2.50 6.75
C ASN A 147 11.36 -1.89 5.45
N SER A 148 10.78 -0.79 5.03
CA SER A 148 11.22 -0.02 3.87
C SER A 148 11.22 1.47 4.18
N LYS A 149 12.19 2.18 3.63
CA LYS A 149 12.35 3.64 3.75
C LYS A 149 12.85 4.22 2.43
N LEU A 150 12.63 5.51 2.27
CA LEU A 150 13.29 6.31 1.24
C LEU A 150 14.54 6.93 1.84
N ASP A 151 15.58 6.98 1.03
CA ASP A 151 16.85 7.65 1.35
C ASP A 151 16.68 9.16 1.26
#